data_5415549b607992c94445efc75cd7f3ae
#
_entry.id   5415549b607992c94445efc75cd7f3ae
#
_cell.length_a   1.000
_cell.length_b   1.000
_cell.length_c   1.000
_cell.angle_alpha   90.00
_cell.angle_beta   90.00
_cell.angle_gamma   90.00
#
_symmetry.space_group_name_H-M   'P 1'
#
loop_
_entity.id
_entity.type
_entity.pdbx_description
1 polymer ?
#
loop_
_entity_poly.entity_id
_entity_poly.type
_entity_poly.pdbx_seq_one_letter_code
_entity_poly.pdbx_strand_id
1 'polypeptide(L)'
;MSTQNQAYALRVTTRSESAAATRRSLLDAAGVLLDLGGVEAVTLREVGARSGVSRSAAYRHFADKESLLTVLATNALSELGDVLEVLAAGDDSPVECLRSALLSLVTVGRTRPHLYRLMFTTPTGDTTAAVRAAERAQDLFLDIVGRITGPRQARRYGALLLTTAHGITGLDLSGHLDLDKWHTNAEELVDTIISLLPKAK
;
A
#
# COMPACT_ATOMS: atom_id res chain seq x y z
N MET A 1 45.79 -4.96 -6.32
CA MET A 1 44.50 -5.23 -6.94
C MET A 1 44.50 -4.57 -8.31
N SER A 2 44.27 -5.34 -9.37
CA SER A 2 44.47 -4.90 -10.76
C SER A 2 43.39 -3.87 -11.20
N THR A 3 43.82 -2.82 -11.92
CA THR A 3 43.01 -1.77 -12.54
C THR A 3 41.84 -2.33 -13.39
N GLN A 4 42.00 -3.54 -13.90
CA GLN A 4 41.00 -4.27 -14.67
C GLN A 4 39.82 -4.75 -13.81
N ASN A 5 40.07 -5.11 -12.53
CA ASN A 5 39.04 -5.53 -11.58
C ASN A 5 38.20 -4.33 -11.08
N GLN A 6 38.85 -3.15 -10.96
CA GLN A 6 38.14 -1.91 -10.60
C GLN A 6 37.24 -1.39 -11.74
N ALA A 7 37.72 -1.47 -13.00
CA ALA A 7 36.92 -1.08 -14.16
C ALA A 7 35.74 -2.04 -14.41
N TYR A 8 35.91 -3.32 -14.11
CA TYR A 8 34.80 -4.32 -14.19
C TYR A 8 33.76 -4.07 -13.09
N ALA A 9 34.21 -3.83 -11.85
CA ALA A 9 33.29 -3.51 -10.72
C ALA A 9 32.50 -2.21 -10.97
N LEU A 10 33.13 -1.16 -11.49
CA LEU A 10 32.46 0.09 -11.87
C LEU A 10 31.43 -0.10 -13.00
N ARG A 11 31.73 -0.93 -14.00
CA ARG A 11 30.78 -1.25 -15.09
C ARG A 11 29.60 -2.08 -14.61
N VAL A 12 29.80 -2.97 -13.67
CA VAL A 12 28.72 -3.79 -13.08
C VAL A 12 27.79 -2.93 -12.20
N THR A 13 28.37 -2.02 -11.39
CA THR A 13 27.60 -1.09 -10.54
C THR A 13 26.73 -0.16 -11.38
N THR A 14 27.29 0.47 -12.41
CA THR A 14 26.52 1.39 -13.29
C THR A 14 25.43 0.68 -14.08
N ARG A 15 25.63 -0.58 -14.47
CA ARG A 15 24.60 -1.36 -15.19
C ARG A 15 23.46 -1.78 -14.26
N SER A 16 23.77 -2.16 -13.02
CA SER A 16 22.77 -2.48 -11.99
C SER A 16 21.96 -1.25 -11.59
N GLU A 17 22.63 -0.10 -11.39
CA GLU A 17 21.99 1.18 -11.08
C GLU A 17 21.05 1.65 -12.20
N SER A 18 21.49 1.51 -13.46
CA SER A 18 20.67 1.82 -14.64
C SER A 18 19.46 0.90 -14.75
N ALA A 19 19.60 -0.39 -14.46
CA ALA A 19 18.48 -1.33 -14.44
C ALA A 19 17.48 -1.02 -13.33
N ALA A 20 17.95 -0.68 -12.13
CA ALA A 20 17.11 -0.26 -11.02
C ALA A 20 16.36 1.05 -11.31
N ALA A 21 17.03 2.03 -11.92
CA ALA A 21 16.41 3.29 -12.35
C ALA A 21 15.32 3.04 -13.41
N THR A 22 15.59 2.20 -14.40
CA THR A 22 14.60 1.80 -15.41
C THR A 22 13.40 1.13 -14.78
N ARG A 23 13.61 0.20 -13.84
CA ARG A 23 12.55 -0.49 -13.13
C ARG A 23 11.67 0.47 -12.34
N ARG A 24 12.25 1.46 -11.65
CA ARG A 24 11.50 2.51 -10.94
C ARG A 24 10.65 3.33 -11.92
N SER A 25 11.25 3.82 -13.01
CA SER A 25 10.52 4.59 -14.03
C SER A 25 9.33 3.83 -14.62
N LEU A 26 9.46 2.51 -14.81
CA LEU A 26 8.35 1.65 -15.25
C LEU A 26 7.25 1.56 -14.19
N LEU A 27 7.60 1.43 -12.92
CA LEU A 27 6.63 1.40 -11.81
C LEU A 27 5.92 2.73 -11.64
N ASP A 28 6.64 3.85 -11.73
CA ASP A 28 6.05 5.20 -11.67
C ASP A 28 5.05 5.41 -12.82
N ALA A 29 5.44 5.03 -14.04
CA ALA A 29 4.57 5.10 -15.21
C ALA A 29 3.32 4.22 -15.06
N ALA A 30 3.48 3.01 -14.50
CA ALA A 30 2.37 2.10 -14.24
C ALA A 30 1.43 2.63 -13.16
N GLY A 31 1.96 3.24 -12.09
CA GLY A 31 1.18 3.91 -11.05
C GLY A 31 0.30 5.01 -11.63
N VAL A 32 0.86 5.88 -12.48
CA VAL A 32 0.10 6.94 -13.15
C VAL A 32 -1.00 6.38 -14.05
N LEU A 33 -0.71 5.34 -14.84
CA LEU A 33 -1.72 4.70 -15.69
C LEU A 33 -2.84 4.05 -14.87
N LEU A 34 -2.48 3.42 -13.74
CA LEU A 34 -3.43 2.86 -12.79
C LEU A 34 -4.36 3.94 -12.24
N ASP A 35 -3.82 5.09 -11.82
CA ASP A 35 -4.60 6.18 -11.24
C ASP A 35 -5.53 6.83 -12.30
N LEU A 36 -5.12 6.88 -13.58
CA LEU A 36 -5.90 7.47 -14.67
C LEU A 36 -7.05 6.59 -15.17
N GLY A 37 -6.88 5.28 -15.23
CA GLY A 37 -7.87 4.40 -15.89
C GLY A 37 -7.95 2.99 -15.30
N GLY A 38 -7.48 2.80 -14.08
CA GLY A 38 -7.55 1.52 -13.39
C GLY A 38 -6.66 0.45 -14.03
N VAL A 39 -6.89 -0.78 -13.61
CA VAL A 39 -6.12 -1.95 -14.05
C VAL A 39 -6.15 -2.10 -15.59
N GLU A 40 -7.24 -1.72 -16.25
CA GLU A 40 -7.39 -1.87 -17.70
C GLU A 40 -6.47 -0.92 -18.50
N ALA A 41 -6.12 0.25 -17.94
CA ALA A 41 -5.20 1.19 -18.57
C ALA A 41 -3.73 0.73 -18.48
N VAL A 42 -3.41 -0.21 -17.59
CA VAL A 42 -2.04 -0.68 -17.37
C VAL A 42 -1.73 -1.82 -18.36
N THR A 43 -0.87 -1.55 -19.32
CA THR A 43 -0.27 -2.56 -20.20
C THR A 43 1.23 -2.33 -20.28
N LEU A 44 2.04 -3.39 -20.44
CA LEU A 44 3.49 -3.22 -20.58
C LEU A 44 3.90 -2.36 -21.78
N ARG A 45 3.05 -2.27 -22.80
CA ARG A 45 3.24 -1.38 -23.95
C ARG A 45 3.10 0.09 -23.55
N GLU A 46 1.98 0.44 -22.90
CA GLU A 46 1.71 1.82 -22.47
C GLU A 46 2.68 2.27 -21.37
N VAL A 47 3.01 1.37 -20.44
CA VAL A 47 4.02 1.62 -19.40
C VAL A 47 5.39 1.90 -20.00
N GLY A 48 5.84 1.08 -20.98
CA GLY A 48 7.09 1.31 -21.71
C GLY A 48 7.08 2.65 -22.46
N ALA A 49 6.01 2.95 -23.19
CA ALA A 49 5.87 4.21 -23.92
C ALA A 49 5.92 5.42 -22.99
N ARG A 50 5.20 5.38 -21.87
CA ARG A 50 5.15 6.48 -20.89
C ARG A 50 6.48 6.69 -20.15
N SER A 51 7.19 5.61 -19.83
CA SER A 51 8.50 5.69 -19.17
C SER A 51 9.67 6.01 -20.12
N GLY A 52 9.42 6.15 -21.41
CA GLY A 52 10.45 6.44 -22.43
C GLY A 52 11.39 5.27 -22.71
N VAL A 53 11.00 4.03 -22.35
CA VAL A 53 11.80 2.84 -22.63
C VAL A 53 11.16 1.99 -23.73
N SER A 54 11.97 1.18 -24.41
CA SER A 54 11.46 0.29 -25.44
C SER A 54 10.56 -0.79 -24.84
N ARG A 55 9.60 -1.28 -25.64
CA ARG A 55 8.74 -2.42 -25.27
C ARG A 55 9.56 -3.61 -24.76
N SER A 56 10.64 -3.97 -25.47
CA SER A 56 11.51 -5.07 -25.05
C SER A 56 12.22 -4.82 -23.72
N ALA A 57 12.46 -3.56 -23.36
CA ALA A 57 13.01 -3.22 -22.05
C ALA A 57 11.98 -3.46 -20.94
N ALA A 58 10.71 -3.08 -21.13
CA ALA A 58 9.65 -3.33 -20.15
C ALA A 58 9.50 -4.84 -19.87
N TYR A 59 9.46 -5.68 -20.91
CA TYR A 59 9.36 -7.15 -20.77
C TYR A 59 10.60 -7.80 -20.12
N ARG A 60 11.76 -7.14 -20.08
CA ARG A 60 12.92 -7.66 -19.32
C ARG A 60 12.77 -7.45 -17.81
N HIS A 61 11.97 -6.46 -17.40
CA HIS A 61 11.75 -6.14 -15.97
C HIS A 61 10.50 -6.79 -15.39
N PHE A 62 9.48 -7.01 -16.22
CA PHE A 62 8.21 -7.59 -15.81
C PHE A 62 7.77 -8.62 -16.86
N ALA A 63 7.51 -9.85 -16.42
CA ALA A 63 7.10 -10.93 -17.31
C ALA A 63 5.77 -10.63 -17.98
N ASP A 64 4.84 -10.07 -17.22
CA ASP A 64 3.47 -9.76 -17.62
C ASP A 64 2.90 -8.57 -16.84
N LYS A 65 1.67 -8.20 -17.14
CA LYS A 65 0.90 -7.14 -16.45
C LYS A 65 0.66 -7.49 -14.98
N GLU A 66 0.36 -8.74 -14.71
CA GLU A 66 0.01 -9.24 -13.38
C GLU A 66 1.21 -9.12 -12.44
N SER A 67 2.41 -9.48 -12.89
CA SER A 67 3.65 -9.30 -12.11
C SER A 67 3.95 -7.83 -11.81
N LEU A 68 3.67 -6.93 -12.77
CA LEU A 68 3.81 -5.48 -12.57
C LEU A 68 2.81 -4.97 -11.53
N LEU A 69 1.53 -5.36 -11.64
CA LEU A 69 0.47 -4.96 -10.70
C LEU A 69 0.74 -5.51 -9.29
N THR A 70 1.22 -6.75 -9.17
CA THR A 70 1.63 -7.34 -7.89
C THR A 70 2.72 -6.50 -7.22
N VAL A 71 3.69 -6.00 -7.98
CA VAL A 71 4.74 -5.13 -7.42
C VAL A 71 4.17 -3.77 -6.98
N LEU A 72 3.23 -3.19 -7.73
CA LEU A 72 2.56 -1.94 -7.32
C LEU A 72 1.80 -2.12 -6.00
N ALA A 73 1.03 -3.20 -5.86
CA ALA A 73 0.33 -3.52 -4.62
C ALA A 73 1.30 -3.76 -3.46
N THR A 74 2.40 -4.49 -3.72
CA THR A 74 3.45 -4.75 -2.72
C THR A 74 4.08 -3.46 -2.22
N ASN A 75 4.41 -2.53 -3.11
CA ASN A 75 4.96 -1.23 -2.74
C ASN A 75 3.98 -0.43 -1.87
N ALA A 76 2.71 -0.38 -2.26
CA ALA A 76 1.68 0.32 -1.48
C ALA A 76 1.48 -0.29 -0.08
N LEU A 77 1.52 -1.62 0.05
CA LEU A 77 1.48 -2.30 1.35
C LEU A 77 2.73 -2.03 2.18
N SER A 78 3.90 -1.95 1.55
CA SER A 78 5.15 -1.59 2.23
C SER A 78 5.10 -0.14 2.74
N GLU A 79 4.64 0.80 1.91
CA GLU A 79 4.45 2.20 2.28
C GLU A 79 3.46 2.35 3.45
N LEU A 80 2.36 1.58 3.43
CA LEU A 80 1.44 1.52 4.56
C LEU A 80 2.15 1.01 5.83
N GLY A 81 2.96 -0.05 5.71
CA GLY A 81 3.78 -0.55 6.81
C GLY A 81 4.73 0.52 7.37
N ASP A 82 5.38 1.30 6.51
CA ASP A 82 6.28 2.38 6.93
C ASP A 82 5.52 3.49 7.69
N VAL A 83 4.32 3.85 7.24
CA VAL A 83 3.43 4.79 7.97
C VAL A 83 3.06 4.24 9.35
N LEU A 84 2.66 2.98 9.43
CA LEU A 84 2.29 2.34 10.69
C LEU A 84 3.48 2.24 11.66
N GLU A 85 4.69 1.98 11.16
CA GLU A 85 5.91 1.95 11.96
C GLU A 85 6.22 3.32 12.56
N VAL A 86 6.11 4.39 11.77
CA VAL A 86 6.28 5.77 12.25
C VAL A 86 5.24 6.12 13.32
N LEU A 87 3.96 5.78 13.10
CA LEU A 87 2.90 6.00 14.09
C LEU A 87 3.15 5.21 15.38
N ALA A 88 3.60 3.96 15.28
CA ALA A 88 3.86 3.12 16.42
C ALA A 88 5.08 3.58 17.25
N ALA A 89 6.07 4.22 16.61
CA ALA A 89 7.29 4.74 17.23
C ALA A 89 7.14 6.17 17.77
N GLY A 90 6.07 6.90 17.41
CA GLY A 90 5.82 8.27 17.84
C GLY A 90 5.35 8.36 19.30
N ASP A 91 5.23 9.61 19.80
CA ASP A 91 4.81 9.94 21.16
C ASP A 91 3.29 10.11 21.32
N ASP A 92 2.52 9.93 20.22
CA ASP A 92 1.07 10.04 20.24
C ASP A 92 0.43 8.94 21.08
N SER A 93 -0.76 9.22 21.62
CA SER A 93 -1.52 8.21 22.35
C SER A 93 -1.89 7.03 21.44
N PRO A 94 -2.02 5.80 21.98
CA PRO A 94 -2.41 4.64 21.18
C PRO A 94 -3.73 4.85 20.41
N VAL A 95 -4.64 5.67 20.94
CA VAL A 95 -5.92 6.02 20.29
C VAL A 95 -5.68 6.92 19.07
N GLU A 96 -4.81 7.92 19.18
CA GLU A 96 -4.44 8.81 18.07
C GLU A 96 -3.66 8.06 17.00
N CYS A 97 -2.73 7.17 17.38
CA CYS A 97 -2.04 6.28 16.46
C CYS A 97 -3.04 5.41 15.66
N LEU A 98 -4.00 4.80 16.35
CA LEU A 98 -5.04 3.97 15.72
C LEU A 98 -5.92 4.80 14.79
N ARG A 99 -6.35 5.99 15.22
CA ARG A 99 -7.11 6.92 14.40
C ARG A 99 -6.37 7.24 13.09
N SER A 100 -5.12 7.64 13.20
CA SER A 100 -4.27 7.97 12.06
C SER A 100 -4.04 6.77 11.13
N ALA A 101 -3.87 5.57 11.68
CA ALA A 101 -3.73 4.33 10.92
C ALA A 101 -4.99 4.01 10.10
N LEU A 102 -6.18 4.13 10.68
CA LEU A 102 -7.44 3.88 9.96
C LEU A 102 -7.72 4.97 8.91
N LEU A 103 -7.46 6.24 9.23
CA LEU A 103 -7.62 7.34 8.28
C LEU A 103 -6.61 7.30 7.13
N SER A 104 -5.44 6.68 7.31
CA SER A 104 -4.50 6.44 6.21
C SER A 104 -5.13 5.57 5.12
N LEU A 105 -5.88 4.53 5.49
CA LEU A 105 -6.61 3.69 4.53
C LEU A 105 -7.70 4.47 3.78
N VAL A 106 -8.49 5.27 4.50
CA VAL A 106 -9.52 6.14 3.89
C VAL A 106 -8.87 7.12 2.91
N THR A 107 -7.74 7.73 3.30
CA THR A 107 -7.00 8.68 2.47
C THR A 107 -6.48 8.04 1.19
N VAL A 108 -5.88 6.85 1.27
CA VAL A 108 -5.45 6.10 0.07
C VAL A 108 -6.65 5.79 -0.82
N GLY A 109 -7.77 5.37 -0.24
CA GLY A 109 -9.00 5.14 -0.97
C GLY A 109 -9.45 6.36 -1.76
N ARG A 110 -9.54 7.53 -1.12
CA ARG A 110 -9.96 8.80 -1.73
C ARG A 110 -9.00 9.30 -2.80
N THR A 111 -7.71 9.25 -2.53
CA THR A 111 -6.69 9.84 -3.42
C THR A 111 -6.28 8.92 -4.54
N ARG A 112 -6.27 7.59 -4.31
CA ARG A 112 -5.82 6.56 -5.25
C ARG A 112 -6.74 5.34 -5.26
N PRO A 113 -8.01 5.49 -5.68
CA PRO A 113 -9.03 4.44 -5.53
C PRO A 113 -8.69 3.14 -6.27
N HIS A 114 -8.01 3.21 -7.39
CA HIS A 114 -7.58 2.03 -8.14
C HIS A 114 -6.44 1.29 -7.43
N LEU A 115 -5.48 2.02 -6.85
CA LEU A 115 -4.42 1.43 -6.04
C LEU A 115 -4.98 0.80 -4.77
N TYR A 116 -5.90 1.50 -4.08
CA TYR A 116 -6.59 0.97 -2.91
C TYR A 116 -7.25 -0.38 -3.21
N ARG A 117 -8.02 -0.48 -4.29
CA ARG A 117 -8.64 -1.75 -4.70
C ARG A 117 -7.60 -2.82 -5.00
N LEU A 118 -6.49 -2.45 -5.66
CA LEU A 118 -5.41 -3.37 -6.00
C LEU A 118 -4.74 -3.95 -4.76
N MET A 119 -4.55 -3.17 -3.68
CA MET A 119 -3.97 -3.64 -2.41
C MET A 119 -4.77 -4.79 -1.76
N PHE A 120 -6.08 -4.87 -2.02
CA PHE A 120 -6.98 -5.87 -1.47
C PHE A 120 -7.34 -6.99 -2.46
N THR A 121 -6.74 -7.00 -3.65
CA THR A 121 -6.88 -8.14 -4.57
C THR A 121 -5.88 -9.24 -4.23
N THR A 122 -6.25 -10.48 -4.55
CA THR A 122 -5.31 -11.62 -4.39
C THR A 122 -4.18 -11.46 -5.39
N PRO A 123 -2.92 -11.36 -4.94
CA PRO A 123 -1.78 -11.26 -5.83
C PRO A 123 -1.58 -12.55 -6.63
N THR A 124 -1.03 -12.45 -7.84
CA THR A 124 -0.74 -13.57 -8.73
C THR A 124 0.76 -13.68 -8.99
N GLY A 125 1.22 -14.84 -9.44
CA GLY A 125 2.64 -15.10 -9.71
C GLY A 125 3.46 -15.31 -8.43
N ASP A 126 4.67 -14.74 -8.35
CA ASP A 126 5.48 -14.78 -7.12
C ASP A 126 4.94 -13.77 -6.10
N THR A 127 4.21 -14.28 -5.15
CA THR A 127 3.51 -13.50 -4.11
C THR A 127 4.34 -13.29 -2.84
N THR A 128 5.55 -13.85 -2.76
CA THR A 128 6.37 -13.87 -1.53
C THR A 128 6.59 -12.47 -0.94
N ALA A 129 6.93 -11.49 -1.78
CA ALA A 129 7.15 -10.11 -1.32
C ALA A 129 5.83 -9.43 -0.90
N ALA A 130 4.73 -9.69 -1.63
CA ALA A 130 3.42 -9.15 -1.31
C ALA A 130 2.89 -9.66 0.03
N VAL A 131 3.04 -10.96 0.28
CA VAL A 131 2.64 -11.61 1.55
C VAL A 131 3.43 -10.99 2.71
N ARG A 132 4.76 -10.87 2.59
CA ARG A 132 5.60 -10.26 3.63
C ARG A 132 5.23 -8.81 3.91
N ALA A 133 4.95 -8.01 2.87
CA ALA A 133 4.54 -6.63 3.04
C ALA A 133 3.19 -6.52 3.76
N ALA A 134 2.23 -7.37 3.40
CA ALA A 134 0.93 -7.44 4.05
C ALA A 134 1.03 -7.89 5.51
N GLU A 135 1.81 -8.95 5.80
CA GLU A 135 2.06 -9.45 7.16
C GLU A 135 2.69 -8.37 8.03
N ARG A 136 3.75 -7.68 7.54
CA ARG A 136 4.39 -6.58 8.27
C ARG A 136 3.39 -5.47 8.62
N ALA A 137 2.61 -4.99 7.65
CA ALA A 137 1.62 -3.95 7.88
C ALA A 137 0.55 -4.43 8.89
N GLN A 138 0.11 -5.68 8.78
CA GLN A 138 -0.87 -6.27 9.69
C GLN A 138 -0.33 -6.39 11.13
N ASP A 139 0.91 -6.86 11.30
CA ASP A 139 1.53 -7.00 12.63
C ASP A 139 1.69 -5.64 13.32
N LEU A 140 2.14 -4.61 12.61
CA LEU A 140 2.24 -3.25 13.13
C LEU A 140 0.87 -2.68 13.51
N PHE A 141 -0.15 -2.89 12.69
CA PHE A 141 -1.53 -2.49 13.00
C PHE A 141 -2.05 -3.20 14.26
N LEU A 142 -1.82 -4.52 14.37
CA LEU A 142 -2.24 -5.29 15.54
C LEU A 142 -1.50 -4.89 16.83
N ASP A 143 -0.24 -4.45 16.73
CA ASP A 143 0.49 -3.89 17.89
C ASP A 143 -0.18 -2.60 18.37
N ILE A 144 -0.52 -1.66 17.48
CA ILE A 144 -1.25 -0.43 17.82
C ILE A 144 -2.58 -0.77 18.50
N VAL A 145 -3.38 -1.69 17.93
CA VAL A 145 -4.66 -2.13 18.50
C VAL A 145 -4.46 -2.77 19.87
N GLY A 146 -3.40 -3.58 20.02
CA GLY A 146 -3.08 -4.28 21.27
C GLY A 146 -2.75 -3.36 22.44
N ARG A 147 -2.20 -2.18 22.16
CA ARG A 147 -1.93 -1.14 23.18
C ARG A 147 -3.23 -0.57 23.79
N ILE A 148 -4.35 -0.67 23.09
CA ILE A 148 -5.67 -0.18 23.54
C ILE A 148 -6.47 -1.31 24.17
N THR A 149 -6.57 -2.45 23.50
CA THR A 149 -7.50 -3.55 23.83
C THR A 149 -6.85 -4.67 24.65
N GLY A 150 -5.53 -4.63 24.77
CA GLY A 150 -4.72 -5.72 25.28
C GLY A 150 -4.41 -6.78 24.21
N PRO A 151 -3.26 -7.48 24.33
CA PRO A 151 -2.73 -8.37 23.29
C PRO A 151 -3.65 -9.58 22.99
N ARG A 152 -4.42 -10.03 23.97
CA ARG A 152 -5.37 -11.14 23.79
C ARG A 152 -6.54 -10.80 22.87
N GLN A 153 -6.91 -9.53 22.82
CA GLN A 153 -8.07 -9.05 22.06
C GLN A 153 -7.68 -8.37 20.73
N ALA A 154 -6.39 -8.07 20.54
CA ALA A 154 -5.88 -7.31 19.40
C ALA A 154 -6.35 -7.87 18.05
N ARG A 155 -6.24 -9.19 17.84
CA ARG A 155 -6.64 -9.82 16.57
C ARG A 155 -8.12 -9.68 16.29
N ARG A 156 -8.98 -9.85 17.31
CA ARG A 156 -10.43 -9.74 17.15
C ARG A 156 -10.85 -8.32 16.82
N TYR A 157 -10.37 -7.35 17.58
CA TYR A 157 -10.69 -5.95 17.36
C TYR A 157 -9.97 -5.39 16.13
N GLY A 158 -8.76 -5.85 15.83
CA GLY A 158 -8.06 -5.51 14.60
C GLY A 158 -8.84 -5.93 13.35
N ALA A 159 -9.38 -7.14 13.32
CA ALA A 159 -10.24 -7.60 12.24
C ALA A 159 -11.51 -6.73 12.11
N LEU A 160 -12.17 -6.42 13.24
CA LEU A 160 -13.35 -5.55 13.26
C LEU A 160 -13.03 -4.16 12.73
N LEU A 161 -11.94 -3.56 13.19
CA LEU A 161 -11.51 -2.22 12.79
C LEU A 161 -11.13 -2.15 11.31
N LEU A 162 -10.38 -3.13 10.82
CA LEU A 162 -9.97 -3.20 9.41
C LEU A 162 -11.19 -3.38 8.49
N THR A 163 -12.11 -4.28 8.82
CA THR A 163 -13.33 -4.47 8.03
C THR A 163 -14.23 -3.25 8.06
N THR A 164 -14.33 -2.57 9.21
CA THR A 164 -15.10 -1.32 9.33
C THR A 164 -14.47 -0.21 8.48
N ALA A 165 -13.16 0.02 8.59
CA ALA A 165 -12.46 1.03 7.79
C ALA A 165 -12.56 0.73 6.29
N HIS A 166 -12.47 -0.55 5.89
CA HIS A 166 -12.65 -0.95 4.49
C HIS A 166 -14.10 -0.70 4.02
N GLY A 167 -15.09 -0.99 4.84
CA GLY A 167 -16.50 -0.69 4.57
C GLY A 167 -16.76 0.80 4.45
N ILE A 168 -16.26 1.61 5.39
CA ILE A 168 -16.34 3.07 5.36
C ILE A 168 -15.74 3.60 4.05
N THR A 169 -14.50 3.19 3.72
CA THR A 169 -13.82 3.61 2.50
C THR A 169 -14.61 3.21 1.25
N GLY A 170 -15.16 2.01 1.20
CA GLY A 170 -15.97 1.54 0.07
C GLY A 170 -17.26 2.36 -0.14
N LEU A 171 -17.97 2.68 0.93
CA LEU A 171 -19.17 3.51 0.88
C LEU A 171 -18.84 4.97 0.52
N ASP A 172 -17.77 5.51 1.05
CA ASP A 172 -17.28 6.85 0.75
C ASP A 172 -16.92 6.99 -0.75
N LEU A 173 -16.15 6.04 -1.28
CA LEU A 173 -15.76 6.00 -2.70
C LEU A 173 -16.92 5.82 -3.68
N SER A 174 -17.99 5.17 -3.25
CA SER A 174 -19.18 4.95 -4.08
C SER A 174 -20.23 6.04 -3.94
N GLY A 175 -19.99 7.05 -3.10
CA GLY A 175 -20.93 8.12 -2.81
C GLY A 175 -22.15 7.68 -1.99
N HIS A 176 -22.09 6.47 -1.38
CA HIS A 176 -23.18 5.98 -0.54
C HIS A 176 -23.08 6.44 0.91
N LEU A 177 -21.96 7.07 1.30
CA LEU A 177 -21.79 7.75 2.57
C LEU A 177 -22.11 9.24 2.40
N ASP A 178 -23.36 9.53 2.04
CA ASP A 178 -23.88 10.88 1.83
C ASP A 178 -24.11 11.57 3.17
N LEU A 179 -23.43 12.70 3.38
CA LEU A 179 -23.53 13.49 4.60
C LEU A 179 -24.95 13.98 4.88
N ASP A 180 -25.70 14.36 3.84
CA ASP A 180 -27.06 14.88 3.99
C ASP A 180 -28.04 13.79 4.46
N LYS A 181 -27.79 12.53 4.10
CA LYS A 181 -28.61 11.39 4.50
C LYS A 181 -28.20 10.79 5.85
N TRP A 182 -26.90 10.64 6.07
CA TRP A 182 -26.39 9.90 7.22
C TRP A 182 -25.98 10.82 8.38
N HIS A 183 -25.86 12.13 8.12
CA HIS A 183 -25.40 13.13 9.08
C HIS A 183 -24.07 12.76 9.74
N THR A 184 -23.20 12.05 8.99
CA THR A 184 -21.87 11.63 9.41
C THR A 184 -20.94 11.47 8.21
N ASN A 185 -19.65 11.43 8.46
CA ASN A 185 -18.59 11.26 7.48
C ASN A 185 -17.65 10.12 7.90
N ALA A 186 -16.66 9.81 7.04
CA ALA A 186 -15.72 8.72 7.29
C ALA A 186 -14.89 8.93 8.57
N GLU A 187 -14.47 10.16 8.83
CA GLU A 187 -13.69 10.55 9.99
C GLU A 187 -14.47 10.32 11.30
N GLU A 188 -15.71 10.76 11.34
CA GLU A 188 -16.59 10.58 12.50
C GLU A 188 -16.94 9.10 12.74
N LEU A 189 -17.09 8.30 11.67
CA LEU A 189 -17.32 6.87 11.81
C LEU A 189 -16.07 6.16 12.35
N VAL A 190 -14.86 6.58 11.93
CA VAL A 190 -13.61 6.08 12.51
C VAL A 190 -13.53 6.45 13.99
N ASP A 191 -13.85 7.68 14.37
CA ASP A 191 -13.85 8.11 15.76
C ASP A 191 -14.88 7.32 16.59
N THR A 192 -16.06 7.09 16.01
CA THR A 192 -17.11 6.31 16.65
C THR A 192 -16.67 4.87 16.92
N ILE A 193 -16.15 4.15 15.93
CA ILE A 193 -15.74 2.75 16.14
C ILE A 193 -14.59 2.62 17.16
N ILE A 194 -13.66 3.59 17.18
CA ILE A 194 -12.59 3.63 18.19
C ILE A 194 -13.17 3.83 19.59
N SER A 195 -14.18 4.69 19.74
CA SER A 195 -14.82 4.97 21.04
C SER A 195 -15.50 3.75 21.66
N LEU A 196 -15.90 2.78 20.83
CA LEU A 196 -16.55 1.53 21.26
C LEU A 196 -15.56 0.45 21.69
N LEU A 197 -14.25 0.67 21.57
CA LEU A 197 -13.26 -0.32 21.97
C LEU A 197 -13.18 -0.46 23.49
N PRO A 198 -13.07 -1.69 24.00
CA PRO A 198 -12.80 -1.90 25.42
C PRO A 198 -11.38 -1.42 25.73
N LYS A 199 -11.24 -0.72 26.85
CA LYS A 199 -9.91 -0.36 27.36
C LYS A 199 -9.27 -1.59 28.03
N ALA A 200 -7.98 -1.79 27.82
CA ALA A 200 -7.21 -2.79 28.56
C ALA A 200 -7.35 -2.53 30.06
N LYS A 201 -7.68 -3.60 30.82
CA LYS A 201 -7.71 -3.54 32.27
C LYS A 201 -6.30 -3.66 32.83
#